data_7f42a114469ac2a3f14db54b0899ddcf
#
_entry.id   7f42a114469ac2a3f14db54b0899ddcf
#
_cell.length_a   1.000
_cell.length_b   1.000
_cell.length_c   1.000
_cell.angle_alpha   90.00
_cell.angle_beta   90.00
_cell.angle_gamma   90.00
#
_symmetry.space_group_name_H-M   'P 1'
#
loop_
_entity.id
_entity.type
_entity.pdbx_description
1 polymer ?
#
loop_
_entity_poly.entity_id
_entity_poly.type
_entity_poly.pdbx_seq_one_letter_code
_entity_poly.pdbx_strand_id
1 'polypeptide(L)'
;MKISTGKGTISLPVLLAIWSVSAVTSLPGLAVSPILGDLNTIFPSASDLEIQMLTSLPSLLIIPFVLLSGKLSVGRDKLRILVVGLVIFLLSGIACLFIRNITALILVSCILGIGAGMVIPLSTGLVVAYFTGEYRVRQLGYSSSINNLTLVLATALSGYLANIDWHLSFLVYTLPAVSLVLSPFLHRQRSTPEPAASDQM
;
A
#
# COMPACT_ATOMS: atom_id res chain seq x y z
N MET A 1 -22.99 -6.40 9.94
CA MET A 1 -22.26 -7.45 10.65
C MET A 1 -21.24 -6.77 11.55
N LYS A 2 -21.26 -7.04 12.86
CA LYS A 2 -20.31 -6.49 13.83
C LYS A 2 -19.27 -7.55 14.15
N ILE A 3 -18.01 -7.16 14.20
CA ILE A 3 -16.86 -8.08 14.35
C ILE A 3 -16.16 -7.72 15.66
N SER A 4 -15.92 -8.73 16.51
CA SER A 4 -15.24 -8.54 17.79
C SER A 4 -13.75 -8.22 17.60
N THR A 5 -13.24 -7.27 18.38
CA THR A 5 -11.86 -6.79 18.34
C THR A 5 -11.04 -7.10 19.59
N GLY A 6 -11.70 -7.68 20.60
CA GLY A 6 -11.11 -7.88 21.94
C GLY A 6 -11.26 -6.68 22.88
N LYS A 7 -11.57 -5.47 22.35
CA LYS A 7 -11.94 -4.26 23.14
C LYS A 7 -13.36 -3.77 22.83
N GLY A 8 -13.99 -4.29 21.78
CA GLY A 8 -15.30 -3.83 21.32
C GLY A 8 -15.69 -4.49 20.01
N THR A 9 -16.50 -3.83 19.21
CA THR A 9 -16.91 -4.31 17.88
C THR A 9 -16.67 -3.27 16.81
N ILE A 10 -16.19 -3.71 15.64
CA ILE A 10 -16.07 -2.86 14.43
C ILE A 10 -17.08 -3.27 13.37
N SER A 11 -17.41 -2.34 12.48
CA SER A 11 -18.25 -2.61 11.32
C SER A 11 -17.46 -3.30 10.21
N LEU A 12 -18.15 -4.08 9.36
CA LEU A 12 -17.55 -4.75 8.22
C LEU A 12 -16.75 -3.80 7.29
N PRO A 13 -17.27 -2.59 6.92
CA PRO A 13 -16.52 -1.68 6.05
C PRO A 13 -15.18 -1.22 6.66
N VAL A 14 -15.07 -1.11 7.99
CA VAL A 14 -13.78 -0.81 8.65
C VAL A 14 -12.80 -1.96 8.50
N LEU A 15 -13.25 -3.20 8.66
CA LEU A 15 -12.41 -4.37 8.43
C LEU A 15 -11.93 -4.44 6.99
N LEU A 16 -12.83 -4.23 6.02
CA LEU A 16 -12.47 -4.19 4.60
C LEU A 16 -11.47 -3.08 4.28
N ALA A 17 -11.63 -1.92 4.93
CA ALA A 17 -10.66 -0.83 4.79
C ALA A 17 -9.26 -1.23 5.31
N ILE A 18 -9.17 -1.90 6.46
CA ILE A 18 -7.90 -2.40 7.00
C ILE A 18 -7.27 -3.42 6.05
N TRP A 19 -8.05 -4.35 5.53
CA TRP A 19 -7.58 -5.38 4.60
C TRP A 19 -7.17 -4.80 3.25
N SER A 20 -7.89 -3.81 2.73
CA SER A 20 -7.52 -3.13 1.48
C SER A 20 -6.20 -2.39 1.60
N VAL A 21 -5.94 -1.73 2.74
CA VAL A 21 -4.63 -1.10 3.01
C VAL A 21 -3.52 -2.15 3.09
N SER A 22 -3.79 -3.33 3.71
CA SER A 22 -2.83 -4.43 3.75
C SER A 22 -2.51 -4.95 2.34
N ALA A 23 -3.50 -5.05 1.46
CA ALA A 23 -3.30 -5.44 0.06
C ALA A 23 -2.37 -4.49 -0.70
N VAL A 24 -2.45 -3.18 -0.44
CA VAL A 24 -1.59 -2.17 -1.11
C VAL A 24 -0.11 -2.35 -0.76
N THR A 25 0.21 -2.88 0.41
CA THR A 25 1.62 -3.01 0.85
C THR A 25 2.43 -4.02 0.02
N SER A 26 1.79 -4.89 -0.76
CA SER A 26 2.45 -5.85 -1.66
C SER A 26 2.75 -5.31 -3.06
N LEU A 27 2.20 -4.14 -3.42
CA LEU A 27 2.27 -3.62 -4.79
C LEU A 27 3.61 -3.01 -5.21
N PRO A 28 4.46 -2.42 -4.32
CA PRO A 28 5.69 -1.77 -4.75
C PRO A 28 6.60 -2.70 -5.57
N GLY A 29 7.04 -2.22 -6.73
CA GLY A 29 7.90 -2.98 -7.65
C GLY A 29 7.19 -4.06 -8.47
N LEU A 30 5.93 -4.37 -8.18
CA LEU A 30 5.22 -5.50 -8.74
C LEU A 30 4.91 -5.35 -10.24
N ALA A 31 4.55 -4.14 -10.70
CA ALA A 31 4.24 -3.90 -12.11
C ALA A 31 5.48 -3.94 -13.02
N VAL A 32 6.66 -3.64 -12.48
CA VAL A 32 7.93 -3.67 -13.22
C VAL A 32 8.46 -5.10 -13.37
N SER A 33 8.22 -5.95 -12.37
CA SER A 33 8.75 -7.31 -12.33
C SER A 33 8.44 -8.15 -13.58
N PRO A 34 7.20 -8.20 -14.10
CA PRO A 34 6.87 -8.97 -15.30
C PRO A 34 7.50 -8.44 -16.58
N ILE A 35 7.72 -7.12 -16.68
CA ILE A 35 8.26 -6.48 -17.89
C ILE A 35 9.78 -6.31 -17.84
N LEU A 36 10.44 -6.69 -16.73
CA LEU A 36 11.86 -6.45 -16.52
C LEU A 36 12.74 -7.07 -17.63
N GLY A 37 12.37 -8.25 -18.13
CA GLY A 37 13.06 -8.92 -19.21
C GLY A 37 12.93 -8.22 -20.58
N ASP A 38 11.83 -7.49 -20.79
CA ASP A 38 11.51 -6.84 -22.05
C ASP A 38 11.91 -5.36 -22.08
N LEU A 39 12.37 -4.80 -20.96
CA LEU A 39 12.71 -3.38 -20.85
C LEU A 39 13.80 -2.95 -21.84
N ASN A 40 14.76 -3.83 -22.17
CA ASN A 40 15.77 -3.57 -23.19
C ASN A 40 15.18 -3.44 -24.60
N THR A 41 14.08 -4.13 -24.89
CA THR A 41 13.38 -4.01 -26.18
C THR A 41 12.43 -2.82 -26.20
N ILE A 42 11.83 -2.50 -25.06
CA ILE A 42 10.92 -1.35 -24.87
C ILE A 42 11.71 -0.03 -24.93
N PHE A 43 12.89 -0.01 -24.31
CA PHE A 43 13.78 1.17 -24.23
C PHE A 43 15.18 0.82 -24.80
N PRO A 44 15.36 0.73 -26.12
CA PRO A 44 16.63 0.31 -26.72
C PRO A 44 17.81 1.24 -26.45
N SER A 45 17.53 2.50 -26.06
CA SER A 45 18.53 3.50 -25.71
C SER A 45 18.89 3.51 -24.22
N ALA A 46 18.18 2.74 -23.40
CA ALA A 46 18.44 2.68 -21.97
C ALA A 46 19.65 1.78 -21.67
N SER A 47 20.46 2.20 -20.72
CA SER A 47 21.54 1.37 -20.18
C SER A 47 20.97 0.34 -19.20
N ASP A 48 21.69 -0.80 -19.04
CA ASP A 48 21.34 -1.81 -18.04
C ASP A 48 21.27 -1.23 -16.62
N LEU A 49 22.04 -0.18 -16.35
CA LEU A 49 22.02 0.54 -15.09
C LEU A 49 20.69 1.26 -14.87
N GLU A 50 20.15 1.95 -15.89
CA GLU A 50 18.85 2.64 -15.79
C GLU A 50 17.71 1.65 -15.56
N ILE A 51 17.76 0.49 -16.22
CA ILE A 51 16.78 -0.58 -16.02
C ILE A 51 16.83 -1.11 -14.60
N GLN A 52 18.01 -1.32 -14.04
CA GLN A 52 18.15 -1.73 -12.63
C GLN A 52 17.71 -0.64 -11.66
N MET A 53 17.97 0.63 -11.97
CA MET A 53 17.52 1.75 -11.15
C MET A 53 16.01 1.83 -11.04
N LEU A 54 15.25 1.39 -12.05
CA LEU A 54 13.79 1.40 -12.05
C LEU A 54 13.19 0.56 -10.89
N THR A 55 13.88 -0.50 -10.46
CA THR A 55 13.45 -1.35 -9.34
C THR A 55 14.16 -1.01 -8.04
N SER A 56 15.44 -0.65 -8.11
CA SER A 56 16.30 -0.46 -6.93
C SER A 56 16.05 0.88 -6.24
N LEU A 57 15.90 1.97 -6.99
CA LEU A 57 15.71 3.30 -6.41
C LEU A 57 14.39 3.44 -5.64
N PRO A 58 13.23 3.00 -6.16
CA PRO A 58 11.99 3.00 -5.38
C PRO A 58 12.14 2.21 -4.08
N SER A 59 12.76 1.02 -4.14
CA SER A 59 12.97 0.16 -2.99
C SER A 59 13.89 0.81 -1.94
N LEU A 60 14.92 1.52 -2.38
CA LEU A 60 15.82 2.27 -1.50
C LEU A 60 15.06 3.41 -0.79
N LEU A 61 14.17 4.12 -1.49
CA LEU A 61 13.38 5.21 -0.92
C LEU A 61 12.29 4.73 0.05
N ILE A 62 11.80 3.52 -0.08
CA ILE A 62 10.85 2.95 0.89
C ILE A 62 11.44 2.99 2.31
N ILE A 63 12.72 2.64 2.49
CA ILE A 63 13.35 2.50 3.81
C ILE A 63 13.27 3.80 4.65
N PRO A 64 13.80 4.96 4.20
CA PRO A 64 13.74 6.20 4.98
C PRO A 64 12.32 6.68 5.23
N PHE A 65 11.39 6.45 4.27
CA PHE A 65 10.00 6.87 4.42
C PHE A 65 9.18 5.96 5.34
N VAL A 66 9.52 4.67 5.47
CA VAL A 66 9.00 3.78 6.51
C VAL A 66 9.38 4.32 7.89
N LEU A 67 10.65 4.69 8.10
CA LEU A 67 11.13 5.23 9.38
C LEU A 67 10.49 6.59 9.69
N LEU A 68 10.41 7.46 8.69
CA LEU A 68 9.79 8.79 8.83
C LEU A 68 8.30 8.68 9.16
N SER A 69 7.56 7.83 8.45
CA SER A 69 6.14 7.58 8.68
C SER A 69 5.89 6.99 10.07
N GLY A 70 6.74 6.06 10.51
CA GLY A 70 6.71 5.51 11.86
C GLY A 70 6.84 6.60 12.94
N LYS A 71 7.83 7.49 12.81
CA LYS A 71 8.03 8.63 13.73
C LYS A 71 6.86 9.62 13.70
N LEU A 72 6.40 10.02 12.52
CA LEU A 72 5.29 10.95 12.36
C LEU A 72 3.98 10.41 12.92
N SER A 73 3.78 9.09 12.89
CA SER A 73 2.57 8.43 13.38
C SER A 73 2.43 8.45 14.90
N VAL A 74 3.48 8.76 15.66
CA VAL A 74 3.45 8.86 17.12
C VAL A 74 2.80 10.17 17.57
N GLY A 75 3.01 11.28 16.85
CA GLY A 75 2.56 12.62 17.25
C GLY A 75 1.42 13.21 16.41
N ARG A 76 0.99 12.54 15.34
CA ARG A 76 0.00 13.07 14.37
C ARG A 76 -1.10 12.04 14.07
N ASP A 77 -2.16 12.51 13.40
CA ASP A 77 -3.24 11.65 12.92
C ASP A 77 -2.73 10.62 11.91
N LYS A 78 -2.55 9.38 12.37
CA LYS A 78 -2.08 8.23 11.56
C LYS A 78 -2.86 8.09 10.26
N LEU A 79 -4.18 8.37 10.30
CA LEU A 79 -5.05 8.27 9.14
C LEU A 79 -4.75 9.35 8.09
N ARG A 80 -4.37 10.56 8.49
CA ARG A 80 -3.97 11.60 7.52
C ARG A 80 -2.69 11.20 6.79
N ILE A 81 -1.69 10.68 7.52
CA ILE A 81 -0.44 10.21 6.92
C ILE A 81 -0.70 9.05 5.97
N LEU A 82 -1.57 8.11 6.37
CA LEU A 82 -2.00 7.00 5.52
C LEU A 82 -2.65 7.48 4.22
N VAL A 83 -3.63 8.40 4.33
CA VAL A 83 -4.32 8.94 3.15
C VAL A 83 -3.35 9.68 2.23
N VAL A 84 -2.44 10.49 2.77
CA VAL A 84 -1.41 11.17 1.98
C VAL A 84 -0.52 10.15 1.26
N GLY A 85 -0.05 9.10 1.95
CA GLY A 85 0.74 8.03 1.35
C GLY A 85 0.00 7.30 0.23
N LEU A 86 -1.29 6.97 0.44
CA LEU A 86 -2.14 6.33 -0.56
C LEU A 86 -2.39 7.22 -1.78
N VAL A 87 -2.57 8.53 -1.59
CA VAL A 87 -2.75 9.50 -2.68
C VAL A 87 -1.47 9.62 -3.51
N ILE A 88 -0.31 9.76 -2.85
CA ILE A 88 0.99 9.80 -3.53
C ILE A 88 1.19 8.52 -4.35
N PHE A 89 0.95 7.36 -3.75
CA PHE A 89 1.07 6.06 -4.41
C PHE A 89 0.15 5.97 -5.64
N LEU A 90 -1.13 6.30 -5.48
CA LEU A 90 -2.12 6.24 -6.55
C LEU A 90 -1.78 7.18 -7.71
N LEU A 91 -1.46 8.45 -7.41
CA LEU A 91 -1.12 9.43 -8.44
C LEU A 91 0.14 9.03 -9.21
N SER A 92 1.16 8.54 -8.51
CA SER A 92 2.37 8.02 -9.14
C SER A 92 2.09 6.80 -10.00
N GLY A 93 1.26 5.87 -9.51
CA GLY A 93 0.86 4.68 -10.27
C GLY A 93 0.09 5.03 -11.55
N ILE A 94 -0.83 6.00 -11.49
CA ILE A 94 -1.53 6.52 -12.66
C ILE A 94 -0.56 7.22 -13.62
N ALA A 95 0.38 8.01 -13.10
CA ALA A 95 1.37 8.68 -13.93
C ALA A 95 2.24 7.70 -14.72
N CYS A 96 2.62 6.56 -14.13
CA CYS A 96 3.38 5.51 -14.83
C CYS A 96 2.67 4.99 -16.09
N LEU A 97 1.32 5.00 -16.15
CA LEU A 97 0.56 4.57 -17.32
C LEU A 97 0.78 5.45 -18.57
N PHE A 98 1.19 6.69 -18.40
CA PHE A 98 1.32 7.66 -19.48
C PHE A 98 2.77 7.98 -19.85
N ILE A 99 3.74 7.53 -19.07
CA ILE A 99 5.16 7.84 -19.25
C ILE A 99 5.77 6.88 -20.28
N ARG A 100 6.48 7.47 -21.26
CA ARG A 100 7.17 6.73 -22.33
C ARG A 100 8.71 6.90 -22.29
N ASN A 101 9.23 7.57 -21.28
CA ASN A 101 10.66 7.80 -21.12
C ASN A 101 11.14 7.09 -19.83
N ILE A 102 12.22 6.32 -19.94
CA ILE A 102 12.75 5.53 -18.82
C ILE A 102 13.18 6.41 -17.65
N THR A 103 13.83 7.55 -17.89
CA THR A 103 14.25 8.46 -16.82
C THR A 103 13.07 9.04 -16.05
N ALA A 104 12.00 9.46 -16.77
CA ALA A 104 10.77 9.92 -16.15
C ALA A 104 10.06 8.79 -15.39
N LEU A 105 10.08 7.56 -15.92
CA LEU A 105 9.52 6.38 -15.27
C LEU A 105 10.25 6.08 -13.95
N ILE A 106 11.59 6.16 -13.92
CA ILE A 106 12.39 6.01 -12.70
C ILE A 106 12.00 7.07 -11.67
N LEU A 107 11.91 8.34 -12.06
CA LEU A 107 11.56 9.42 -11.14
C LEU A 107 10.17 9.23 -10.52
N VAL A 108 9.17 8.88 -11.34
CA VAL A 108 7.80 8.65 -10.85
C VAL A 108 7.74 7.38 -10.00
N SER A 109 8.48 6.34 -10.33
CA SER A 109 8.60 5.14 -9.49
C SER A 109 9.27 5.45 -8.15
N CYS A 110 10.20 6.40 -8.08
CA CYS A 110 10.74 6.89 -6.81
C CYS A 110 9.65 7.56 -5.95
N ILE A 111 8.78 8.38 -6.54
CA ILE A 111 7.66 9.00 -5.83
C ILE A 111 6.67 7.94 -5.35
N LEU A 112 6.43 6.91 -6.16
CA LEU A 112 5.62 5.75 -5.77
C LEU A 112 6.23 5.03 -4.55
N GLY A 113 7.56 4.84 -4.53
CA GLY A 113 8.29 4.27 -3.40
C GLY A 113 8.12 5.09 -2.11
N ILE A 114 8.10 6.43 -2.21
CA ILE A 114 7.81 7.32 -1.08
C ILE A 114 6.41 7.04 -0.53
N GLY A 115 5.40 7.02 -1.41
CA GLY A 115 4.01 6.70 -1.02
C GLY A 115 3.89 5.34 -0.35
N ALA A 116 4.52 4.32 -0.91
CA ALA A 116 4.57 2.97 -0.36
C ALA A 116 5.22 2.93 1.03
N GLY A 117 6.37 3.60 1.20
CA GLY A 117 7.08 3.68 2.47
C GLY A 117 6.24 4.32 3.57
N MET A 118 5.37 5.27 3.23
CA MET A 118 4.42 5.85 4.18
C MET A 118 3.28 4.89 4.57
N VAL A 119 2.80 4.06 3.67
CA VAL A 119 1.64 3.16 3.88
C VAL A 119 2.02 1.91 4.66
N ILE A 120 3.19 1.31 4.38
CA ILE A 120 3.61 0.00 4.93
C ILE A 120 3.51 -0.07 6.46
N PRO A 121 4.14 0.82 7.26
CA PRO A 121 4.08 0.72 8.72
C PRO A 121 2.69 1.04 9.28
N LEU A 122 1.92 1.88 8.58
CA LEU A 122 0.59 2.27 8.99
C LEU A 122 -0.43 1.15 8.79
N SER A 123 -0.24 0.28 7.79
CA SER A 123 -1.08 -0.91 7.58
C SER A 123 -1.07 -1.82 8.81
N THR A 124 0.12 -2.23 9.27
CA THR A 124 0.27 -3.02 10.50
C THR A 124 -0.20 -2.23 11.72
N GLY A 125 0.11 -0.93 11.77
CA GLY A 125 -0.32 -0.02 12.84
C GLY A 125 -1.84 0.08 13.00
N LEU A 126 -2.60 -0.02 11.91
CA LEU A 126 -4.07 -0.09 11.95
C LEU A 126 -4.55 -1.37 12.65
N VAL A 127 -4.02 -2.53 12.27
CA VAL A 127 -4.41 -3.80 12.92
C VAL A 127 -4.12 -3.74 14.42
N VAL A 128 -2.95 -3.23 14.81
CA VAL A 128 -2.57 -3.08 16.23
C VAL A 128 -3.47 -2.09 16.97
N ALA A 129 -3.94 -1.03 16.31
CA ALA A 129 -4.80 -0.02 16.91
C ALA A 129 -6.24 -0.51 17.14
N TYR A 130 -6.77 -1.32 16.22
CA TYR A 130 -8.18 -1.78 16.26
C TYR A 130 -8.35 -3.11 17.00
N PHE A 131 -7.33 -3.97 17.09
CA PHE A 131 -7.43 -5.32 17.64
C PHE A 131 -6.48 -5.56 18.80
N THR A 132 -6.89 -6.40 19.76
CA THR A 132 -6.08 -6.79 20.93
C THR A 132 -6.09 -8.29 21.17
N GLY A 133 -5.08 -8.79 21.95
CA GLY A 133 -4.98 -10.20 22.30
C GLY A 133 -4.96 -11.13 21.09
N GLU A 134 -5.67 -12.25 21.17
CA GLU A 134 -5.75 -13.25 20.10
C GLU A 134 -6.37 -12.69 18.82
N TYR A 135 -7.31 -11.75 18.93
CA TYR A 135 -7.92 -11.10 17.75
C TYR A 135 -6.88 -10.36 16.92
N ARG A 136 -5.89 -9.71 17.57
CA ARG A 136 -4.78 -9.04 16.88
C ARG A 136 -3.93 -10.04 16.09
N VAL A 137 -3.52 -11.15 16.73
CA VAL A 137 -2.69 -12.17 16.09
C VAL A 137 -3.42 -12.76 14.87
N ARG A 138 -4.70 -13.08 15.05
CA ARG A 138 -5.53 -13.59 13.96
C ARG A 138 -5.69 -12.60 12.81
N GLN A 139 -5.88 -11.32 13.11
CA GLN A 139 -6.01 -10.28 12.07
C GLN A 139 -4.69 -9.98 11.36
N LEU A 140 -3.55 -10.06 12.04
CA LEU A 140 -2.24 -9.98 11.39
C LEU A 140 -2.04 -11.16 10.43
N GLY A 141 -2.47 -12.36 10.80
CA GLY A 141 -2.47 -13.53 9.92
C GLY A 141 -3.32 -13.31 8.67
N TYR A 142 -4.56 -12.81 8.83
CA TYR A 142 -5.43 -12.50 7.69
C TYR A 142 -4.85 -11.40 6.80
N SER A 143 -4.31 -10.33 7.38
CA SER A 143 -3.65 -9.26 6.62
C SER A 143 -2.46 -9.78 5.82
N SER A 144 -1.65 -10.67 6.40
CA SER A 144 -0.53 -11.32 5.71
C SER A 144 -1.01 -12.22 4.58
N SER A 145 -2.08 -13.00 4.79
CA SER A 145 -2.66 -13.86 3.76
C SER A 145 -3.22 -13.03 2.59
N ILE A 146 -3.92 -11.93 2.89
CA ILE A 146 -4.45 -11.00 1.87
C ILE A 146 -3.30 -10.36 1.09
N ASN A 147 -2.23 -9.93 1.77
CA ASN A 147 -1.05 -9.37 1.14
C ASN A 147 -0.43 -10.35 0.14
N ASN A 148 -0.19 -11.61 0.55
CA ASN A 148 0.37 -12.62 -0.34
C ASN A 148 -0.58 -13.02 -1.48
N LEU A 149 -1.88 -13.11 -1.21
CA LEU A 149 -2.88 -13.37 -2.26
C LEU A 149 -2.91 -12.23 -3.28
N THR A 150 -2.88 -10.98 -2.80
CA THR A 150 -2.81 -9.80 -3.67
C THR A 150 -1.52 -9.80 -4.50
N LEU A 151 -0.39 -10.17 -3.90
CA LEU A 151 0.89 -10.30 -4.59
C LEU A 151 0.77 -11.26 -5.78
N VAL A 152 0.24 -12.47 -5.57
CA VAL A 152 0.09 -13.48 -6.62
C VAL A 152 -0.87 -13.01 -7.71
N LEU A 153 -2.06 -12.54 -7.33
CA LEU A 153 -3.08 -12.11 -8.29
C LEU A 153 -2.64 -10.89 -9.09
N ALA A 154 -2.03 -9.91 -8.42
CA ALA A 154 -1.57 -8.69 -9.08
C ALA A 154 -0.36 -8.95 -10.00
N THR A 155 0.56 -9.87 -9.63
CA THR A 155 1.65 -10.29 -10.51
C THR A 155 1.11 -10.98 -11.75
N ALA A 156 0.19 -11.93 -11.59
CA ALA A 156 -0.43 -12.64 -12.71
C ALA A 156 -1.18 -11.67 -13.63
N LEU A 157 -1.96 -10.75 -13.06
CA LEU A 157 -2.69 -9.73 -13.81
C LEU A 157 -1.73 -8.77 -14.54
N SER A 158 -0.71 -8.28 -13.85
CA SER A 158 0.30 -7.39 -14.42
C SER A 158 1.04 -8.07 -15.58
N GLY A 159 1.44 -9.34 -15.41
CA GLY A 159 2.08 -10.10 -16.48
C GLY A 159 1.16 -10.36 -17.68
N TYR A 160 -0.12 -10.67 -17.45
CA TYR A 160 -1.10 -10.82 -18.52
C TYR A 160 -1.30 -9.52 -19.29
N LEU A 161 -1.44 -8.40 -18.59
CA LEU A 161 -1.60 -7.07 -19.19
C LEU A 161 -0.35 -6.63 -19.95
N ALA A 162 0.84 -6.99 -19.47
CA ALA A 162 2.11 -6.70 -20.12
C ALA A 162 2.20 -7.29 -21.54
N ASN A 163 1.61 -8.47 -21.77
CA ASN A 163 1.56 -9.09 -23.10
C ASN A 163 0.69 -8.32 -24.11
N ILE A 164 -0.22 -7.46 -23.64
CA ILE A 164 -1.07 -6.64 -24.49
C ILE A 164 -0.39 -5.29 -24.75
N ASP A 165 -0.03 -4.61 -23.68
CA ASP A 165 0.75 -3.37 -23.68
C ASP A 165 1.46 -3.26 -22.32
N TRP A 166 2.78 -3.00 -22.35
CA TRP A 166 3.59 -2.91 -21.15
C TRP A 166 3.12 -1.81 -20.17
N HIS A 167 2.51 -0.71 -20.69
CA HIS A 167 1.94 0.35 -19.84
C HIS A 167 0.79 -0.19 -18.97
N LEU A 168 0.00 -1.14 -19.49
CA LEU A 168 -1.13 -1.70 -18.74
C LEU A 168 -0.69 -2.48 -17.50
N SER A 169 0.57 -2.93 -17.41
CA SER A 169 1.12 -3.55 -16.19
C SER A 169 0.99 -2.63 -14.97
N PHE A 170 1.10 -1.32 -15.18
CA PHE A 170 0.98 -0.33 -14.10
C PHE A 170 -0.47 -0.13 -13.61
N LEU A 171 -1.47 -0.72 -14.30
CA LEU A 171 -2.87 -0.63 -13.87
C LEU A 171 -3.06 -1.23 -12.46
N VAL A 172 -2.25 -2.19 -12.05
CA VAL A 172 -2.30 -2.76 -10.69
C VAL A 172 -2.04 -1.71 -9.61
N TYR A 173 -1.36 -0.61 -9.94
CA TYR A 173 -1.12 0.51 -9.02
C TYR A 173 -2.35 1.41 -8.82
N THR A 174 -3.49 1.11 -9.45
CA THR A 174 -4.77 1.77 -9.15
C THR A 174 -5.51 1.15 -7.95
N LEU A 175 -5.10 -0.04 -7.49
CA LEU A 175 -5.68 -0.70 -6.30
C LEU A 175 -5.75 0.20 -5.04
N PRO A 176 -4.80 1.10 -4.74
CA PRO A 176 -4.92 2.06 -3.65
C PRO A 176 -6.16 2.95 -3.71
N ALA A 177 -6.80 3.13 -4.88
CA ALA A 177 -8.06 3.85 -5.00
C ALA A 177 -9.17 3.21 -4.14
N VAL A 178 -9.21 1.87 -4.07
CA VAL A 178 -10.16 1.14 -3.22
C VAL A 178 -9.93 1.48 -1.74
N SER A 179 -8.67 1.51 -1.31
CA SER A 179 -8.30 1.87 0.06
C SER A 179 -8.64 3.33 0.38
N LEU A 180 -8.49 4.25 -0.58
CA LEU A 180 -8.87 5.65 -0.43
C LEU A 180 -10.38 5.82 -0.28
N VAL A 181 -11.18 5.12 -1.08
CA VAL A 181 -12.65 5.13 -0.98
C VAL A 181 -13.12 4.58 0.37
N LEU A 182 -12.42 3.60 0.91
CA LEU A 182 -12.74 2.99 2.21
C LEU A 182 -12.17 3.76 3.41
N SER A 183 -11.20 4.65 3.22
CA SER A 183 -10.53 5.39 4.29
C SER A 183 -11.45 6.25 5.19
N PRO A 184 -12.56 6.87 4.71
CA PRO A 184 -13.49 7.62 5.55
C PRO A 184 -14.14 6.77 6.65
N PHE A 185 -14.33 5.48 6.41
CA PHE A 185 -14.89 4.58 7.42
C PHE A 185 -13.96 4.38 8.62
N LEU A 186 -12.64 4.47 8.41
CA LEU A 186 -11.64 4.44 9.47
C LEU A 186 -11.71 5.70 10.36
N HIS A 187 -11.97 6.88 9.76
CA HIS A 187 -12.15 8.13 10.49
C HIS A 187 -13.38 8.13 11.39
N ARG A 188 -14.49 7.64 10.89
CA ARG A 188 -15.80 7.70 11.58
C ARG A 188 -15.82 6.90 12.89
N GLN A 189 -15.05 5.81 12.98
CA GLN A 189 -15.07 4.95 14.16
C GLN A 189 -14.11 5.43 15.26
N ARG A 190 -13.10 6.25 14.93
CA ARG A 190 -12.18 6.86 15.90
C ARG A 190 -12.82 7.99 16.72
N SER A 191 -13.91 8.56 16.22
CA SER A 191 -14.67 9.65 16.87
C SER A 191 -15.62 9.16 17.96
N THR A 192 -15.76 7.85 18.18
CA THR A 192 -16.57 7.32 19.28
C THR A 192 -15.68 7.22 20.52
N PRO A 193 -15.92 8.02 21.59
CA PRO A 193 -15.14 7.95 22.81
C PRO A 193 -15.24 6.55 23.42
N GLU A 194 -14.12 5.99 23.81
CA GLU A 194 -14.07 4.79 24.66
C GLU A 194 -14.81 5.12 25.96
N PRO A 195 -15.80 4.30 26.40
CA PRO A 195 -16.38 4.48 27.72
C PRO A 195 -15.21 4.38 28.74
N ALA A 196 -15.03 5.43 29.54
CA ALA A 196 -14.07 5.43 30.60
C ALA A 196 -14.30 4.15 31.42
N ALA A 197 -13.24 3.37 31.60
CA ALA A 197 -13.24 2.26 32.56
C ALA A 197 -13.48 2.87 33.93
N SER A 198 -14.76 2.98 34.30
CA SER A 198 -15.17 3.33 35.62
C SER A 198 -14.81 2.18 36.54
N ASP A 199 -13.92 2.48 37.48
CA ASP A 199 -13.80 1.93 38.82
C ASP A 199 -14.27 0.49 39.01
N GLN A 200 -13.34 -0.41 39.06
CA GLN A 200 -13.43 -1.56 39.94
C GLN A 200 -12.30 -1.46 40.94
N MET A 201 -12.57 -0.73 42.05
CA MET A 201 -11.97 -1.03 43.35
C MET A 201 -12.54 -2.32 43.92
#